data_b4ead354954fca01c2f46d0b01f5ccfe
#
_entry.id   b4ead354954fca01c2f46d0b01f5ccfe
#
_cell.length_a   1.000
_cell.length_b   1.000
_cell.length_c   1.000
_cell.angle_alpha   90.00
_cell.angle_beta   90.00
_cell.angle_gamma   90.00
#
_symmetry.space_group_name_H-M   'P 1'
#
loop_
_entity.id
_entity.type
_entity.pdbx_description
1 polymer ?
#
loop_
_entity_poly.entity_id
_entity_poly.type
_entity_poly.pdbx_seq_one_letter_code
_entity_poly.pdbx_strand_id
1 'polypeptide(L)'
;VEVWYNFVRNNLGKLSKEDRAKQDKAVFFALDNLEEGKVVSWHNMDDDTHGFVKIVASYPHGSGYCRVVFTQIKKKSKTRDFKETACKDVAYQGWQFIRD
;
A
#
# COMPACT_ATOMS: atom_id res chain seq x y z
N VAL A 1 4.79 -0.40 8.93
CA VAL A 1 3.39 -0.71 8.68
C VAL A 1 2.45 0.16 9.50
N GLU A 2 2.75 0.31 10.79
CA GLU A 2 1.92 1.12 11.68
C GLU A 2 1.83 2.58 11.25
N VAL A 3 2.96 3.13 10.82
CA VAL A 3 3.01 4.50 10.30
C VAL A 3 2.15 4.61 9.05
N TRP A 4 2.20 3.61 8.21
CA TRP A 4 1.41 3.55 6.98
C TRP A 4 -0.09 3.50 7.29
N TYR A 5 -0.48 2.67 8.26
CA TYR A 5 -1.88 2.60 8.69
C TYR A 5 -2.37 3.93 9.24
N ASN A 6 -1.53 4.64 9.98
CA ASN A 6 -1.91 5.95 10.50
C ASN A 6 -2.18 6.93 9.36
N PHE A 7 -1.37 6.88 8.31
CA PHE A 7 -1.57 7.71 7.13
C PHE A 7 -2.91 7.39 6.47
N VAL A 8 -3.19 6.12 6.22
CA VAL A 8 -4.43 5.69 5.61
C VAL A 8 -5.63 6.12 6.45
N ARG A 9 -5.53 5.91 7.75
CA ARG A 9 -6.62 6.26 8.66
C ARG A 9 -6.90 7.75 8.67
N ASN A 10 -5.86 8.57 8.63
CA ASN A 10 -6.03 10.03 8.61
C ASN A 10 -6.72 10.51 7.34
N ASN A 11 -6.52 9.81 6.22
CA ASN A 11 -7.12 10.18 4.93
C ASN A 11 -8.53 9.64 4.74
N LEU A 12 -8.85 8.48 5.31
CA LEU A 12 -10.13 7.81 5.10
C LEU A 12 -10.99 7.76 6.34
N GLY A 13 -10.46 8.19 7.47
CA GLY A 13 -11.06 7.94 8.75
C GLY A 13 -10.72 6.53 9.19
N LYS A 14 -11.58 5.94 9.99
CA LYS A 14 -11.30 4.64 10.59
C LYS A 14 -11.64 3.49 9.66
N LEU A 15 -10.63 2.72 9.28
CA LEU A 15 -10.83 1.46 8.57
C LEU A 15 -11.04 0.34 9.59
N SER A 16 -11.84 -0.65 9.23
CA SER A 16 -12.00 -1.83 10.07
C SER A 16 -10.70 -2.63 10.13
N LYS A 17 -10.60 -3.49 11.12
CA LYS A 17 -9.44 -4.36 11.27
C LYS A 17 -9.26 -5.26 10.03
N GLU A 18 -10.36 -5.78 9.51
CA GLU A 18 -10.34 -6.61 8.31
C GLU A 18 -9.90 -5.83 7.08
N ASP A 19 -10.37 -4.60 6.95
CA ASP A 19 -9.97 -3.74 5.84
C ASP A 19 -8.48 -3.46 5.87
N ARG A 20 -7.95 -3.15 7.05
CA ARG A 20 -6.51 -2.89 7.21
C ARG A 20 -5.68 -4.12 6.88
N ALA A 21 -6.14 -5.29 7.31
CA ALA A 21 -5.43 -6.53 7.02
C ALA A 21 -5.40 -6.82 5.52
N LYS A 22 -6.53 -6.62 4.84
CA LYS A 22 -6.60 -6.84 3.39
C LYS A 22 -5.72 -5.85 2.63
N GLN A 23 -5.75 -4.59 3.01
CA GLN A 23 -4.93 -3.57 2.38
C GLN A 23 -3.44 -3.84 2.60
N ASP A 24 -3.05 -4.17 3.82
CA ASP A 24 -1.67 -4.47 4.15
C ASP A 24 -1.16 -5.67 3.35
N LYS A 25 -1.96 -6.71 3.28
CA LYS A 25 -1.60 -7.90 2.50
C LYS A 25 -1.42 -7.56 1.02
N ALA A 26 -2.29 -6.72 0.48
CA ALA A 26 -2.21 -6.31 -0.91
C ALA A 26 -0.94 -5.49 -1.18
N VAL A 27 -0.60 -4.57 -0.27
CA VAL A 27 0.59 -3.74 -0.41
C VAL A 27 1.86 -4.59 -0.39
N PHE A 28 1.98 -5.49 0.58
CA PHE A 28 3.19 -6.33 0.65
C PHE A 28 3.26 -7.34 -0.48
N PHE A 29 2.12 -7.86 -0.91
CA PHE A 29 2.10 -8.71 -2.10
C PHE A 29 2.61 -7.93 -3.33
N ALA A 30 2.13 -6.70 -3.50
CA ALA A 30 2.54 -5.87 -4.62
C ALA A 30 4.03 -5.55 -4.57
N LEU A 31 4.52 -5.17 -3.38
CA LEU A 31 5.94 -4.84 -3.23
C LEU A 31 6.85 -6.03 -3.54
N ASP A 32 6.43 -7.22 -3.15
CA ASP A 32 7.25 -8.42 -3.33
C ASP A 32 7.13 -9.05 -4.71
N ASN A 33 5.98 -8.90 -5.37
CA ASN A 33 5.68 -9.75 -6.52
C ASN A 33 5.25 -9.02 -7.79
N LEU A 34 4.67 -7.81 -7.70
CA LEU A 34 4.12 -7.17 -8.88
C LEU A 34 5.16 -6.43 -9.70
N GLU A 35 5.04 -6.53 -11.01
CA GLU A 35 5.81 -5.71 -11.93
C GLU A 35 5.20 -4.32 -12.02
N GLU A 36 5.99 -3.36 -12.50
CA GLU A 36 5.50 -2.00 -12.74
C GLU A 36 4.26 -2.03 -13.63
N GLY A 37 3.29 -1.23 -13.26
CA GLY A 37 2.04 -1.11 -14.01
C GLY A 37 0.99 -2.14 -13.66
N LYS A 38 1.34 -3.17 -12.90
CA LYS A 38 0.40 -4.21 -12.50
C LYS A 38 -0.34 -3.83 -11.23
N VAL A 39 -1.51 -4.43 -11.04
CA VAL A 39 -2.45 -4.07 -9.99
C VAL A 39 -2.89 -5.32 -9.24
N VAL A 40 -3.04 -5.19 -7.92
CA VAL A 40 -3.72 -6.19 -7.11
C VAL A 40 -4.90 -5.49 -6.42
N SER A 41 -6.04 -6.17 -6.36
CA SER A 41 -7.27 -5.62 -5.77
C SER A 41 -7.70 -6.44 -4.58
N TRP A 42 -8.45 -5.80 -3.69
CA TRP A 42 -9.05 -6.48 -2.55
C TRP A 42 -10.46 -5.94 -2.32
N HIS A 43 -11.29 -6.75 -1.68
CA HIS A 43 -12.66 -6.39 -1.38
C HIS A 43 -13.06 -7.01 -0.05
N ASN A 44 -13.67 -6.21 0.81
CA ASN A 44 -14.29 -6.70 2.04
C ASN A 44 -15.79 -6.59 1.87
N MET A 45 -16.45 -7.71 1.70
CA MET A 45 -17.89 -7.76 1.43
C MET A 45 -18.73 -7.37 2.65
N ASP A 46 -18.16 -7.47 3.84
CA ASP A 46 -18.89 -7.19 5.07
C ASP A 46 -19.25 -5.71 5.21
N ASP A 47 -18.38 -4.82 4.77
CA ASP A 47 -18.61 -3.38 4.86
C ASP A 47 -18.53 -2.68 3.49
N ASP A 48 -18.51 -3.47 2.42
CA ASP A 48 -18.44 -2.99 1.03
C ASP A 48 -17.30 -1.98 0.81
N THR A 49 -16.16 -2.26 1.40
CA THR A 49 -14.95 -1.49 1.18
C THR A 49 -14.07 -2.26 0.21
N HIS A 50 -13.49 -1.58 -0.76
CA HIS A 50 -12.57 -2.22 -1.68
C HIS A 50 -11.47 -1.26 -2.08
N GLY A 51 -10.37 -1.84 -2.55
CA GLY A 51 -9.23 -1.06 -2.96
C GLY A 51 -8.38 -1.79 -3.97
N PHE A 52 -7.45 -1.04 -4.56
CA PHE A 52 -6.42 -1.65 -5.38
C PHE A 52 -5.09 -0.99 -5.08
N VAL A 53 -4.04 -1.75 -5.35
CA VAL A 53 -2.66 -1.33 -5.17
C VAL A 53 -1.93 -1.54 -6.49
N LYS A 54 -1.24 -0.52 -6.95
CA LYS A 54 -0.51 -0.56 -8.21
C LYS A 54 0.94 -0.19 -7.95
N ILE A 55 1.87 -0.90 -8.58
CA ILE A 55 3.26 -0.50 -8.57
C ILE A 55 3.47 0.48 -9.71
N VAL A 56 3.77 1.73 -9.37
CA VAL A 56 3.92 2.81 -10.35
C VAL A 56 5.33 2.86 -10.92
N ALA A 57 6.32 2.65 -10.06
CA ALA A 57 7.71 2.75 -10.47
C ALA A 57 8.60 1.94 -9.53
N SER A 58 9.75 1.55 -10.01
CA SER A 58 10.81 0.94 -9.19
C SER A 58 12.11 1.57 -9.61
N TYR A 59 13.00 1.83 -8.66
CA TYR A 59 14.28 2.46 -8.96
C TYR A 59 15.34 2.04 -7.93
N PRO A 60 16.61 1.98 -8.36
CA PRO A 60 17.68 1.65 -7.40
C PRO A 60 17.89 2.76 -6.39
N HIS A 61 18.25 2.40 -5.18
CA HIS A 61 18.49 3.33 -4.10
C HIS A 61 19.46 2.70 -3.10
N GLY A 62 20.61 3.31 -2.91
CA GLY A 62 21.63 2.77 -2.01
C GLY A 62 22.04 1.36 -2.42
N SER A 63 22.05 0.43 -1.48
CA SER A 63 22.40 -0.97 -1.72
C SER A 63 21.21 -1.81 -2.15
N GLY A 64 20.05 -1.19 -2.29
CA GLY A 64 18.82 -1.91 -2.64
C GLY A 64 18.00 -1.15 -3.66
N TYR A 65 16.71 -1.08 -3.44
CA TYR A 65 15.82 -0.41 -4.37
C TYR A 65 14.56 0.06 -3.65
N CYS A 66 13.87 1.00 -4.30
CA CYS A 66 12.60 1.53 -3.83
C CYS A 66 11.51 1.25 -4.85
N ARG A 67 10.28 1.13 -4.37
CA ARG A 67 9.12 0.96 -5.22
C ARG A 67 8.05 1.95 -4.80
N VAL A 68 7.44 2.61 -5.78
CA VAL A 68 6.36 3.56 -5.54
C VAL A 68 5.05 2.82 -5.71
N VAL A 69 4.22 2.89 -4.67
CA VAL A 69 2.92 2.22 -4.61
C VAL A 69 1.82 3.25 -4.69
N PHE A 70 0.90 3.07 -5.62
CA PHE A 70 -0.32 3.87 -5.68
C PHE A 70 -1.48 3.03 -5.15
N THR A 71 -2.23 3.59 -4.21
CA THR A 71 -3.40 2.93 -3.62
C THR A 71 -4.64 3.79 -3.85
N GLN A 72 -5.73 3.14 -4.21
CA GLN A 72 -7.04 3.77 -4.17
C GLN A 72 -7.97 2.89 -3.34
N ILE A 73 -8.64 3.50 -2.36
CA ILE A 73 -9.61 2.81 -1.52
C ILE A 73 -10.94 3.51 -1.62
N LYS A 74 -11.98 2.73 -1.86
CA LYS A 74 -13.36 3.21 -1.91
C LYS A 74 -14.13 2.61 -0.75
N LYS A 75 -14.66 3.49 0.09
CA LYS A 75 -15.47 3.09 1.23
C LYS A 75 -16.78 3.86 1.20
N LYS A 76 -17.89 3.14 0.96
CA LYS A 76 -19.21 3.74 0.78
C LYS A 76 -19.15 4.73 -0.39
N SER A 77 -19.49 6.01 -0.15
CA SER A 77 -19.45 7.03 -1.19
C SER A 77 -18.14 7.79 -1.27
N LYS A 78 -17.16 7.41 -0.43
CA LYS A 78 -15.87 8.11 -0.37
C LYS A 78 -14.81 7.33 -1.11
N THR A 79 -13.98 8.05 -1.87
CA THR A 79 -12.84 7.47 -2.57
C THR A 79 -11.61 8.29 -2.19
N ARG A 80 -10.53 7.60 -1.86
CA ARG A 80 -9.24 8.24 -1.56
C ARG A 80 -8.14 7.52 -2.29
N ASP A 81 -7.20 8.29 -2.81
CA ASP A 81 -6.01 7.72 -3.44
C ASP A 81 -4.78 8.43 -2.89
N PHE A 82 -3.69 7.69 -2.81
CA PHE A 82 -2.43 8.19 -2.29
C PHE A 82 -1.27 7.35 -2.80
N LYS A 83 -0.09 7.92 -2.72
CA LYS A 83 1.14 7.24 -3.10
C LYS A 83 2.04 7.10 -1.89
N GLU A 84 2.74 5.98 -1.83
CA GLU A 84 3.76 5.72 -0.82
C GLU A 84 4.99 5.16 -1.50
N THR A 85 6.15 5.45 -0.96
CA THR A 85 7.40 4.86 -1.42
C THR A 85 7.92 3.94 -0.34
N ALA A 86 8.26 2.72 -0.73
CA ALA A 86 8.85 1.74 0.17
C ALA A 86 10.20 1.32 -0.39
N CYS A 87 11.19 1.17 0.47
CA CYS A 87 12.55 0.83 0.09
C CYS A 87 13.03 -0.40 0.86
N LYS A 88 13.91 -1.15 0.21
CA LYS A 88 14.48 -2.37 0.77
C LYS A 88 15.96 -2.36 0.44
N ASP A 89 16.80 -2.73 1.41
CA ASP A 89 18.23 -2.82 1.18
C ASP A 89 18.81 -4.10 1.79
N VAL A 90 20.10 -4.32 1.58
CA VAL A 90 20.75 -5.55 2.06
C VAL A 90 20.87 -5.60 3.58
N ALA A 91 20.83 -4.45 4.23
CA ALA A 91 20.95 -4.36 5.68
C ALA A 91 19.64 -4.60 6.41
N TYR A 92 18.52 -4.53 5.70
CA TYR A 92 17.20 -4.65 6.30
C TYR A 92 16.29 -5.44 5.36
N GLN A 93 15.83 -6.60 5.81
CA GLN A 93 15.09 -7.53 4.95
C GLN A 93 13.63 -7.13 4.70
N GLY A 94 13.09 -6.24 5.49
CA GLY A 94 11.74 -5.78 5.31
C GLY A 94 11.65 -4.53 4.46
N TRP A 95 10.44 -4.11 4.17
CA TRP A 95 10.19 -2.86 3.47
C TRP A 95 10.10 -1.72 4.47
N GLN A 96 10.77 -0.63 4.17
CA GLN A 96 10.70 0.59 4.97
C GLN A 96 9.99 1.66 4.16
N PHE A 97 8.92 2.21 4.72
CA PHE A 97 8.18 3.26 4.05
C PHE A 97 8.84 4.61 4.32
N ILE A 98 9.02 5.37 3.24
CA ILE A 98 9.63 6.70 3.31
C ILE A 98 8.53 7.74 3.30
N ARG A 99 8.63 8.69 4.21
CA ARG A 99 7.72 9.84 4.24
C ARG A 99 8.40 11.06 3.65
N ASP A 100 7.67 11.73 2.82
CA ASP A 100 8.12 13.01 2.28
C ASP A 100 7.73 14.18 3.19
#